data_a2a56b49707b84743c7bb555875f3df4
#
_entry.id   a2a56b49707b84743c7bb555875f3df4
#
_cell.length_a   1.000
_cell.length_b   1.000
_cell.length_c   1.000
_cell.angle_alpha   90.00
_cell.angle_beta   90.00
_cell.angle_gamma   90.00
#
_symmetry.space_group_name_H-M   'P 1'
#
loop_
_entity.id
_entity.type
_entity.pdbx_description
1 polymer ?
#
loop_
_entity_poly.entity_id
_entity_poly.type
_entity_poly.pdbx_seq_one_letter_code
_entity_poly.pdbx_strand_id
1 'polypeptide(L)'
;IDFDVVSESNLNRQAFFADQVGMLKTDALAANLQRIRPGVECTLVSERLTPATLIPAIQGADVTIEAVDAADTKATITAALMDHLPGMPLVTASGIAGCASANTIVTERLADHLYLVGDLESDVSAGLPLYATRVMVAAAAQAHMTIRLLLGEREP
;
A
#
# COMPACT_ATOMS: atom_id res chain seq x y z
N ILE A 1 -9.05 2.29 0.12
CA ILE A 1 -9.82 1.05 0.30
C ILE A 1 -9.22 0.30 1.47
N ASP A 2 -9.97 0.10 2.53
CA ASP A 2 -9.59 -0.69 3.71
C ASP A 2 -10.86 -0.97 4.53
N PHE A 3 -11.06 -2.19 5.01
CA PHE A 3 -12.26 -2.56 5.79
C PHE A 3 -11.98 -2.69 7.29
N ASP A 4 -10.74 -2.49 7.72
CA ASP A 4 -10.33 -2.60 9.11
C ASP A 4 -10.67 -1.36 9.93
N VAL A 5 -10.65 -1.55 11.25
CA VAL A 5 -10.62 -0.47 12.23
C VAL A 5 -9.20 -0.23 12.73
N VAL A 6 -8.93 0.99 13.16
CA VAL A 6 -7.66 1.33 13.82
C VAL A 6 -7.59 0.62 15.17
N SER A 7 -6.52 -0.12 15.39
CA SER A 7 -6.22 -0.78 16.68
C SER A 7 -4.97 -0.18 17.32
N GLU A 8 -4.82 -0.33 18.63
CA GLU A 8 -3.61 0.11 19.35
C GLU A 8 -2.33 -0.48 18.75
N SER A 9 -2.39 -1.73 18.27
CA SER A 9 -1.26 -2.41 17.62
C SER A 9 -0.85 -1.80 16.27
N ASN A 10 -1.69 -0.97 15.66
CA ASN A 10 -1.35 -0.25 14.43
C ASN A 10 -0.51 1.01 14.70
N LEU A 11 -0.66 1.62 15.87
CA LEU A 11 -0.04 2.92 16.19
C LEU A 11 1.48 2.89 16.19
N ASN A 12 2.07 1.72 16.31
CA ASN A 12 3.52 1.55 16.29
C ASN A 12 4.14 1.72 14.89
N ARG A 13 3.34 1.70 13.79
CA ARG A 13 3.87 1.78 12.43
C ARG A 13 2.96 2.38 11.37
N GLN A 14 1.69 2.64 11.68
CA GLN A 14 0.73 3.25 10.77
C GLN A 14 0.46 4.70 11.16
N ALA A 15 0.03 5.52 10.20
CA ALA A 15 -0.18 6.97 10.36
C ALA A 15 -1.53 7.30 11.01
N PHE A 16 -1.78 6.73 12.18
CA PHE A 16 -2.97 6.96 12.99
C PHE A 16 -2.60 7.51 14.37
N PHE A 17 -3.55 8.17 15.03
CA PHE A 17 -3.41 8.73 16.36
C PHE A 17 -4.20 7.92 17.40
N ALA A 18 -3.85 8.06 18.68
CA ALA A 18 -4.46 7.30 19.77
C ALA A 18 -5.98 7.53 19.91
N ASP A 19 -6.44 8.73 19.62
CA ASP A 19 -7.86 9.09 19.63
C ASP A 19 -8.66 8.54 18.44
N GLN A 20 -7.99 7.94 17.46
CA GLN A 20 -8.61 7.29 16.31
C GLN A 20 -8.81 5.78 16.49
N VAL A 21 -8.36 5.21 17.62
CA VAL A 21 -8.58 3.78 17.90
C VAL A 21 -10.08 3.47 17.92
N GLY A 22 -10.49 2.45 17.16
CA GLY A 22 -11.88 2.06 16.94
C GLY A 22 -12.57 2.72 15.74
N MET A 23 -11.98 3.74 15.11
CA MET A 23 -12.50 4.30 13.86
C MET A 23 -12.17 3.37 12.69
N LEU A 24 -12.97 3.41 11.61
CA LEU A 24 -12.58 2.81 10.34
C LEU A 24 -11.26 3.44 9.85
N LYS A 25 -10.33 2.62 9.37
CA LYS A 25 -9.02 3.13 8.88
C LYS A 25 -9.18 4.14 7.74
N THR A 26 -10.15 3.92 6.87
CA THR A 26 -10.49 4.85 5.78
C THR A 26 -10.91 6.22 6.30
N ASP A 27 -11.80 6.27 7.29
CA ASP A 27 -12.29 7.52 7.89
C ASP A 27 -11.18 8.25 8.65
N ALA A 28 -10.40 7.50 9.44
CA ALA A 28 -9.28 8.05 10.19
C ALA A 28 -8.21 8.64 9.25
N LEU A 29 -7.87 7.94 8.17
CA LEU A 29 -6.90 8.42 7.20
C LEU A 29 -7.43 9.65 6.45
N ALA A 30 -8.69 9.65 6.02
CA ALA A 30 -9.29 10.81 5.37
C ALA A 30 -9.28 12.05 6.28
N ALA A 31 -9.60 11.88 7.55
CA ALA A 31 -9.52 12.98 8.54
C ALA A 31 -8.08 13.51 8.68
N ASN A 32 -7.07 12.65 8.71
CA ASN A 32 -5.67 13.05 8.76
C ASN A 32 -5.25 13.80 7.47
N LEU A 33 -5.65 13.32 6.30
CA LEU A 33 -5.36 13.96 5.02
C LEU A 33 -6.00 15.35 4.91
N GLN A 34 -7.23 15.52 5.37
CA GLN A 34 -7.90 16.83 5.40
C GLN A 34 -7.18 17.84 6.32
N ARG A 35 -6.54 17.39 7.40
CA ARG A 35 -5.71 18.24 8.27
C ARG A 35 -4.38 18.62 7.64
N ILE A 36 -3.81 17.75 6.79
CA ILE A 36 -2.55 18.01 6.06
C ILE A 36 -2.82 18.93 4.87
N ARG A 37 -3.85 18.62 4.08
CA ARG A 37 -4.24 19.37 2.90
C ARG A 37 -5.76 19.54 2.85
N PRO A 38 -6.29 20.65 3.35
CA PRO A 38 -7.72 20.96 3.26
C PRO A 38 -8.21 20.92 1.80
N GLY A 39 -9.34 20.26 1.57
CA GLY A 39 -9.95 20.15 0.25
C GLY A 39 -9.40 19.00 -0.62
N VAL A 40 -8.54 18.12 -0.10
CA VAL A 40 -8.20 16.88 -0.81
C VAL A 40 -9.45 16.01 -0.96
N GLU A 41 -9.73 15.56 -2.16
CA GLU A 41 -10.85 14.66 -2.43
C GLU A 41 -10.43 13.22 -2.14
N CYS A 42 -11.24 12.52 -1.34
CA CYS A 42 -11.03 11.13 -0.98
C CYS A 42 -12.30 10.33 -1.25
N THR A 43 -12.21 9.29 -2.04
CA THR A 43 -13.26 8.28 -2.17
C THR A 43 -12.94 7.13 -1.24
N LEU A 44 -13.82 6.86 -0.27
CA LEU A 44 -13.60 5.86 0.77
C LEU A 44 -14.39 4.60 0.45
N VAL A 45 -13.72 3.44 0.47
CA VAL A 45 -14.33 2.12 0.32
C VAL A 45 -13.96 1.30 1.55
N SER A 46 -14.92 1.09 2.43
CA SER A 46 -14.74 0.42 3.73
C SER A 46 -15.30 -1.02 3.71
N GLU A 47 -15.21 -1.67 2.56
CA GLU A 47 -15.69 -3.03 2.36
C GLU A 47 -14.54 -3.95 1.94
N ARG A 48 -14.67 -5.23 2.31
CA ARG A 48 -13.76 -6.26 1.79
C ARG A 48 -14.05 -6.46 0.31
N LEU A 49 -13.09 -6.13 -0.54
CA LEU A 49 -13.23 -6.34 -1.97
C LEU A 49 -13.02 -7.82 -2.35
N THR A 50 -13.80 -8.25 -3.32
CA THR A 50 -13.59 -9.49 -4.08
C THR A 50 -12.97 -9.15 -5.43
N PRO A 51 -12.42 -10.12 -6.20
CA PRO A 51 -11.97 -9.84 -7.56
C PRO A 51 -13.02 -9.13 -8.43
N ALA A 52 -14.30 -9.48 -8.26
CA ALA A 52 -15.40 -8.88 -9.01
C ALA A 52 -15.70 -7.41 -8.61
N THR A 53 -15.46 -7.01 -7.38
CA THR A 53 -15.70 -5.66 -6.87
C THR A 53 -14.44 -4.79 -6.87
N LEU A 54 -13.25 -5.39 -6.91
CA LEU A 54 -11.97 -4.70 -6.95
C LEU A 54 -11.85 -3.82 -8.20
N ILE A 55 -12.09 -4.41 -9.37
CA ILE A 55 -11.89 -3.71 -10.65
C ILE A 55 -12.78 -2.45 -10.77
N PRO A 56 -14.10 -2.53 -10.52
CA PRO A 56 -14.93 -1.32 -10.50
C PRO A 56 -14.48 -0.27 -9.48
N ALA A 57 -13.94 -0.68 -8.34
CA ALA A 57 -13.52 0.24 -7.28
C ALA A 57 -12.25 1.05 -7.62
N ILE A 58 -11.40 0.54 -8.52
CA ILE A 58 -10.14 1.18 -8.92
C ILE A 58 -10.15 1.67 -10.37
N GLN A 59 -11.21 1.38 -11.11
CA GLN A 59 -11.33 1.79 -12.51
C GLN A 59 -11.29 3.32 -12.63
N GLY A 60 -10.38 3.81 -13.47
CA GLY A 60 -10.17 5.25 -13.68
C GLY A 60 -9.09 5.87 -12.79
N ALA A 61 -8.45 5.10 -11.92
CA ALA A 61 -7.23 5.54 -11.26
C ALA A 61 -6.04 5.56 -12.26
N ASP A 62 -5.10 6.45 -12.06
CA ASP A 62 -3.88 6.54 -12.87
C ASP A 62 -2.82 5.52 -12.41
N VAL A 63 -2.78 5.23 -11.11
CA VAL A 63 -1.86 4.27 -10.48
C VAL A 63 -2.57 3.59 -9.30
N THR A 64 -2.33 2.31 -9.12
CA THR A 64 -2.78 1.55 -7.95
C THR A 64 -1.60 1.26 -7.03
N ILE A 65 -1.75 1.55 -5.72
CA ILE A 65 -0.81 1.12 -4.68
C ILE A 65 -1.46 -0.02 -3.91
N GLU A 66 -0.79 -1.16 -3.85
CA GLU A 66 -1.19 -2.28 -3.01
C GLU A 66 -0.36 -2.26 -1.71
N ALA A 67 -1.04 -2.22 -0.59
CA ALA A 67 -0.44 -2.14 0.75
C ALA A 67 -1.10 -3.11 1.75
N VAL A 68 -1.64 -4.25 1.27
CA VAL A 68 -2.18 -5.29 2.13
C VAL A 68 -1.06 -6.13 2.75
N ASP A 69 -1.32 -6.77 3.87
CA ASP A 69 -0.33 -7.58 4.61
C ASP A 69 -0.33 -9.06 4.19
N ALA A 70 -1.47 -9.61 3.79
CA ALA A 70 -1.61 -11.02 3.46
C ALA A 70 -1.12 -11.34 2.04
N ALA A 71 -0.15 -12.24 1.92
CA ALA A 71 0.47 -12.64 0.65
C ALA A 71 -0.55 -13.16 -0.39
N ASP A 72 -1.52 -13.98 0.05
CA ASP A 72 -2.57 -14.50 -0.84
C ASP A 72 -3.47 -13.38 -1.37
N THR A 73 -3.74 -12.36 -0.54
CA THR A 73 -4.52 -11.19 -0.97
C THR A 73 -3.73 -10.35 -1.97
N LYS A 74 -2.41 -10.14 -1.74
CA LYS A 74 -1.52 -9.49 -2.71
C LYS A 74 -1.54 -10.19 -4.05
N ALA A 75 -1.36 -11.51 -4.06
CA ALA A 75 -1.38 -12.32 -5.28
C ALA A 75 -2.72 -12.19 -6.02
N THR A 76 -3.83 -12.24 -5.29
CA THR A 76 -5.18 -12.10 -5.86
C THR A 76 -5.38 -10.71 -6.49
N ILE A 77 -4.98 -9.63 -5.81
CA ILE A 77 -5.07 -8.26 -6.33
C ILE A 77 -4.20 -8.12 -7.59
N THR A 78 -2.96 -8.57 -7.52
CA THR A 78 -2.02 -8.48 -8.65
C THR A 78 -2.56 -9.23 -9.86
N ALA A 79 -3.02 -10.47 -9.69
CA ALA A 79 -3.59 -11.26 -10.78
C ALA A 79 -4.82 -10.58 -11.39
N ALA A 80 -5.75 -10.10 -10.56
CA ALA A 80 -6.95 -9.41 -11.04
C ALA A 80 -6.64 -8.14 -11.84
N LEU A 81 -5.65 -7.35 -11.41
CA LEU A 81 -5.23 -6.16 -12.16
C LEU A 81 -4.57 -6.55 -13.49
N MET A 82 -3.67 -7.52 -13.49
CA MET A 82 -2.99 -7.97 -14.72
C MET A 82 -3.97 -8.52 -15.75
N ASP A 83 -5.01 -9.23 -15.30
CA ASP A 83 -6.01 -9.83 -16.19
C ASP A 83 -7.02 -8.82 -16.73
N HIS A 84 -7.46 -7.88 -15.92
CA HIS A 84 -8.58 -6.98 -16.27
C HIS A 84 -8.16 -5.53 -16.57
N LEU A 85 -7.03 -5.09 -16.07
CA LEU A 85 -6.48 -3.73 -16.28
C LEU A 85 -4.97 -3.80 -16.61
N PRO A 86 -4.57 -4.50 -17.69
CA PRO A 86 -3.14 -4.78 -17.97
C PRO A 86 -2.28 -3.53 -18.19
N GLY A 87 -2.90 -2.37 -18.46
CA GLY A 87 -2.20 -1.09 -18.59
C GLY A 87 -2.13 -0.25 -17.30
N MET A 88 -2.77 -0.71 -16.22
CA MET A 88 -2.79 -0.01 -14.92
C MET A 88 -1.47 -0.23 -14.17
N PRO A 89 -0.69 0.81 -13.90
CA PRO A 89 0.49 0.66 -13.06
C PRO A 89 0.11 0.22 -11.63
N LEU A 90 0.76 -0.85 -11.16
CA LEU A 90 0.63 -1.36 -9.80
C LEU A 90 1.97 -1.24 -9.07
N VAL A 91 1.96 -0.56 -7.94
CA VAL A 91 3.10 -0.48 -7.02
C VAL A 91 2.77 -1.29 -5.76
N THR A 92 3.42 -2.43 -5.59
CA THR A 92 3.23 -3.34 -4.46
C THR A 92 4.44 -3.34 -3.53
N ALA A 93 4.34 -3.98 -2.36
CA ALA A 93 5.46 -4.13 -1.44
C ALA A 93 5.57 -5.56 -0.91
N SER A 94 6.82 -6.03 -0.73
CA SER A 94 7.14 -7.33 -0.11
C SER A 94 8.52 -7.29 0.52
N GLY A 95 8.71 -8.05 1.62
CA GLY A 95 10.02 -8.08 2.28
C GLY A 95 10.33 -6.80 3.07
N ILE A 96 9.49 -6.46 4.03
CA ILE A 96 9.66 -5.27 4.89
C ILE A 96 9.77 -5.60 6.38
N ALA A 97 9.75 -6.87 6.75
CA ALA A 97 9.85 -7.32 8.14
C ALA A 97 11.28 -7.28 8.68
N GLY A 98 11.40 -7.37 10.01
CA GLY A 98 12.70 -7.42 10.68
C GLY A 98 13.43 -6.08 10.74
N CYS A 99 14.71 -6.16 11.17
CA CYS A 99 15.57 -4.99 11.38
C CYS A 99 16.83 -5.01 10.49
N ALA A 100 16.80 -5.71 9.36
CA ALA A 100 17.90 -5.68 8.38
C ALA A 100 18.10 -4.25 7.85
N SER A 101 19.21 -4.00 7.18
CA SER A 101 19.52 -2.68 6.63
C SER A 101 18.38 -2.10 5.82
N ALA A 102 18.02 -0.85 6.04
CA ALA A 102 17.04 -0.15 5.23
C ALA A 102 17.49 0.01 3.76
N ASN A 103 18.79 -0.06 3.49
CA ASN A 103 19.33 0.00 2.13
C ASN A 103 19.01 -1.26 1.29
N THR A 104 18.49 -2.33 1.89
CA THR A 104 18.00 -3.49 1.14
C THR A 104 16.58 -3.31 0.63
N ILE A 105 15.87 -2.28 1.07
CA ILE A 105 14.57 -1.91 0.52
C ILE A 105 14.81 -1.18 -0.81
N VAL A 106 14.56 -1.86 -1.89
CA VAL A 106 14.74 -1.33 -3.24
C VAL A 106 13.41 -1.32 -3.98
N THR A 107 13.30 -0.53 -5.04
CA THR A 107 12.17 -0.56 -5.96
C THR A 107 12.62 -1.28 -7.22
N GLU A 108 11.92 -2.34 -7.60
CA GLU A 108 12.19 -3.10 -8.81
C GLU A 108 11.01 -3.05 -9.76
N ARG A 109 11.28 -2.93 -11.05
CA ARG A 109 10.29 -3.10 -12.10
C ARG A 109 10.26 -4.56 -12.53
N LEU A 110 9.20 -5.28 -12.14
CA LEU A 110 9.05 -6.71 -12.44
C LEU A 110 8.43 -6.97 -13.81
N ALA A 111 7.60 -6.05 -14.29
CA ALA A 111 6.96 -6.10 -15.61
C ALA A 111 6.62 -4.67 -16.07
N ASP A 112 6.05 -4.50 -17.26
CA ASP A 112 5.77 -3.19 -17.85
C ASP A 112 4.99 -2.23 -16.95
N HIS A 113 4.09 -2.76 -16.13
CA HIS A 113 3.23 -1.99 -15.23
C HIS A 113 3.25 -2.50 -13.79
N LEU A 114 4.21 -3.36 -13.43
CA LEU A 114 4.32 -3.94 -12.09
C LEU A 114 5.63 -3.53 -11.44
N TYR A 115 5.53 -2.84 -10.32
CA TYR A 115 6.65 -2.37 -9.49
C TYR A 115 6.55 -2.96 -8.10
N LEU A 116 7.66 -3.44 -7.57
CA LEU A 116 7.74 -4.02 -6.25
C LEU A 116 8.76 -3.27 -5.40
N VAL A 117 8.37 -2.96 -4.16
CA VAL A 117 9.22 -2.30 -3.17
C VAL A 117 9.48 -3.26 -2.01
N GLY A 118 10.73 -3.51 -1.68
CA GLY A 118 11.10 -4.35 -0.55
C GLY A 118 12.46 -5.00 -0.71
N ASP A 119 12.78 -5.95 0.19
CA ASP A 119 13.98 -6.78 0.09
C ASP A 119 13.71 -8.17 -0.49
N LEU A 120 12.45 -8.52 -0.73
CA LEU A 120 11.98 -9.80 -1.28
C LEU A 120 12.26 -11.04 -0.42
N GLU A 121 12.89 -10.88 0.72
CA GLU A 121 13.36 -11.98 1.57
C GLU A 121 12.67 -12.02 2.93
N SER A 122 12.50 -10.84 3.57
CA SER A 122 12.01 -10.78 4.93
C SER A 122 10.48 -10.94 5.00
N ASP A 123 10.01 -11.82 5.89
CA ASP A 123 8.60 -12.15 6.05
C ASP A 123 8.20 -12.19 7.53
N VAL A 124 7.01 -11.69 7.81
CA VAL A 124 6.38 -11.80 9.13
C VAL A 124 6.05 -13.26 9.50
N SER A 125 5.81 -14.13 8.54
CA SER A 125 5.58 -15.56 8.76
C SER A 125 6.80 -16.27 9.34
N ALA A 126 8.00 -15.71 9.16
CA ALA A 126 9.23 -16.16 9.80
C ALA A 126 9.37 -15.67 11.26
N GLY A 127 8.34 -15.04 11.84
CA GLY A 127 8.35 -14.48 13.19
C GLY A 127 9.07 -13.14 13.30
N LEU A 128 9.42 -12.50 12.20
CA LEU A 128 10.06 -11.19 12.21
C LEU A 128 9.03 -10.08 12.50
N PRO A 129 9.31 -9.18 13.47
CA PRO A 129 8.41 -8.07 13.76
C PRO A 129 8.46 -7.00 12.67
N LEU A 130 7.41 -6.16 12.61
CA LEU A 130 7.38 -4.98 11.78
C LEU A 130 7.87 -3.76 12.58
N TYR A 131 8.91 -3.10 12.09
CA TYR A 131 9.42 -1.85 12.66
C TYR A 131 8.97 -0.65 11.82
N ALA A 132 8.44 0.38 12.49
CA ALA A 132 7.96 1.61 11.84
C ALA A 132 8.96 2.19 10.84
N THR A 133 10.22 2.25 11.22
CA THR A 133 11.30 2.83 10.40
C THR A 133 11.44 2.11 9.06
N ARG A 134 11.39 0.78 9.06
CA ARG A 134 11.52 -0.02 7.84
C ARG A 134 10.24 0.03 6.98
N VAL A 135 9.07 -0.02 7.63
CA VAL A 135 7.76 0.16 6.98
C VAL A 135 7.68 1.54 6.32
N MET A 136 8.14 2.60 6.98
CA MET A 136 8.14 3.96 6.43
C MET A 136 9.07 4.11 5.22
N VAL A 137 10.23 3.47 5.21
CA VAL A 137 11.13 3.47 4.03
C VAL A 137 10.41 2.84 2.83
N ALA A 138 9.78 1.68 3.01
CA ALA A 138 9.04 1.02 1.95
C ALA A 138 7.84 1.87 1.47
N ALA A 139 7.06 2.41 2.40
CA ALA A 139 5.92 3.27 2.07
C ALA A 139 6.34 4.54 1.32
N ALA A 140 7.45 5.17 1.72
CA ALA A 140 8.00 6.32 1.03
C ALA A 140 8.48 5.97 -0.38
N ALA A 141 9.12 4.81 -0.55
CA ALA A 141 9.54 4.33 -1.87
C ALA A 141 8.34 4.02 -2.79
N GLN A 142 7.27 3.38 -2.25
CA GLN A 142 6.02 3.18 -3.01
C GLN A 142 5.40 4.52 -3.44
N ALA A 143 5.32 5.49 -2.53
CA ALA A 143 4.79 6.81 -2.82
C ALA A 143 5.64 7.54 -3.86
N HIS A 144 6.98 7.46 -3.76
CA HIS A 144 7.88 8.08 -4.71
C HIS A 144 7.76 7.46 -6.11
N MET A 145 7.72 6.13 -6.21
CA MET A 145 7.52 5.45 -7.50
C MET A 145 6.17 5.84 -8.12
N THR A 146 5.12 5.95 -7.30
CA THR A 146 3.80 6.43 -7.75
C THR A 146 3.88 7.84 -8.35
N ILE A 147 4.58 8.76 -7.68
CA ILE A 147 4.80 10.12 -8.21
C ILE A 147 5.55 10.08 -9.53
N ARG A 148 6.61 9.26 -9.64
CA ARG A 148 7.35 9.10 -10.90
C ARG A 148 6.45 8.64 -12.04
N LEU A 149 5.60 7.64 -11.80
CA LEU A 149 4.63 7.13 -12.78
C LEU A 149 3.64 8.21 -13.23
N LEU A 150 3.13 9.02 -12.30
CA LEU A 150 2.24 10.15 -12.60
C LEU A 150 2.93 11.24 -13.43
N LEU A 151 4.24 11.38 -13.32
CA LEU A 151 5.07 12.29 -14.11
C LEU A 151 5.55 11.68 -15.44
N GLY A 152 5.18 10.44 -15.75
CA GLY A 152 5.55 9.74 -16.97
C GLY A 152 6.89 8.99 -16.91
N GLU A 153 7.56 8.99 -15.75
CA GLU A 153 8.80 8.26 -15.53
C GLU A 153 8.49 6.79 -15.19
N ARG A 154 9.15 5.85 -15.86
CA ARG A 154 8.86 4.42 -15.72
C ARG A 154 9.98 3.60 -15.09
N GLU A 155 11.16 4.14 -14.97
CA GLU A 155 12.28 3.46 -14.31
C GLU A 155 12.28 3.81 -12.82
N PRO A 156 12.57 2.86 -11.92
CA PRO A 156 12.63 3.08 -10.47
C PRO A 156 13.67 4.12 -10.03
#